data_863c33dd40958ac5fbcfb51c1cd163e3
#
_entry.id   863c33dd40958ac5fbcfb51c1cd163e3
#
_cell.length_a   1.000
_cell.length_b   1.000
_cell.length_c   1.000
_cell.angle_alpha   90.00
_cell.angle_beta   90.00
_cell.angle_gamma   90.00
#
_symmetry.space_group_name_H-M   'P 1'
#
loop_
_entity.id
_entity.type
_entity.pdbx_description
1 polymer ?
#
loop_
_entity_poly.entity_id
_entity_poly.type
_entity_poly.pdbx_seq_one_letter_code
_entity_poly.pdbx_strand_id
1 'polypeptide(L)'
;TKTNQTFISLASTNSKGVIKNNEYYRYNFSFRNTALMLDDKLHVDLGASYVIQAEQNMISGGRYFNPLFPLYLFPRGEDFENVKIFERYNEERRFPTQNWEYGDQGLSFENPYWIINREMFPTKKSRYMLHARVQYDIFDWLNIAGRVRLDKTHSTEERKLHASTLELYTGSSKGSYTNKEEFYTQTYADVMANINKRFGTDFSLTANVGGSFEDHYTRSIDVGGKLMTVPNLFSLANVEPASGKRD
;
A
#
# COMPACT_ATOMS: atom_id res chain seq x y z
N THR A 1 5.09 7.85 -36.58
CA THR A 1 4.28 8.66 -37.51
C THR A 1 3.69 9.84 -36.74
N LYS A 2 3.43 10.96 -37.42
CA LYS A 2 2.81 12.14 -36.78
C LYS A 2 1.39 11.87 -36.29
N THR A 3 0.74 10.84 -36.80
CA THR A 3 -0.65 10.47 -36.51
C THR A 3 -0.81 9.43 -35.38
N ASN A 4 0.27 8.76 -34.95
CA ASN A 4 0.22 7.80 -33.89
C ASN A 4 1.52 7.82 -33.07
N GLN A 5 1.40 7.93 -31.75
CA GLN A 5 2.52 7.92 -30.83
C GLN A 5 2.26 6.90 -29.71
N THR A 6 3.22 6.04 -29.48
CA THR A 6 3.17 5.06 -28.41
C THR A 6 4.31 5.31 -27.43
N PHE A 7 3.99 5.36 -26.16
CA PHE A 7 4.93 5.48 -25.06
C PHE A 7 4.84 4.26 -24.15
N ILE A 8 5.98 3.68 -23.83
CA ILE A 8 6.10 2.57 -22.86
C ILE A 8 7.20 2.94 -21.87
N SER A 9 6.93 2.75 -20.60
CA SER A 9 7.88 3.00 -19.52
C SER A 9 7.87 1.87 -18.51
N LEU A 10 9.06 1.50 -18.05
CA LEU A 10 9.31 0.60 -16.94
C LEU A 10 10.18 1.34 -15.93
N ALA A 11 9.78 1.33 -14.67
CA ALA A 11 10.56 1.92 -13.59
C ALA A 11 10.62 0.96 -12.41
N SER A 12 11.78 0.90 -11.76
CA SER A 12 12.04 0.12 -10.56
C SER A 12 12.62 1.02 -9.48
N THR A 13 12.09 0.91 -8.28
CA THR A 13 12.62 1.54 -7.07
C THR A 13 12.82 0.46 -6.02
N ASN A 14 14.06 0.27 -5.60
CA ASN A 14 14.40 -0.66 -4.52
C ASN A 14 15.16 0.14 -3.46
N SER A 15 14.68 0.09 -2.23
CA SER A 15 15.26 0.82 -1.11
C SER A 15 15.37 -0.08 0.11
N LYS A 16 16.47 0.06 0.84
CA LYS A 16 16.65 -0.56 2.15
C LYS A 16 16.87 0.54 3.17
N GLY A 17 16.19 0.43 4.29
CA GLY A 17 16.37 1.36 5.40
C GLY A 17 17.70 1.17 6.11
N VAL A 18 18.06 2.15 6.93
CA VAL A 18 19.24 2.06 7.83
C VAL A 18 19.04 0.96 8.86
N ILE A 19 17.80 0.73 9.26
CA ILE A 19 17.44 -0.38 10.16
C ILE A 19 17.25 -1.65 9.33
N LYS A 20 17.89 -2.73 9.79
CA LYS A 20 17.81 -4.04 9.15
C LYS A 20 16.35 -4.51 9.03
N ASN A 21 16.03 -5.23 7.95
CA ASN A 21 14.69 -5.73 7.61
C ASN A 21 13.66 -4.63 7.26
N ASN A 22 14.09 -3.38 7.12
CA ASN A 22 13.26 -2.33 6.54
C ASN A 22 13.55 -2.28 5.04
N GLU A 23 12.56 -2.68 4.23
CA GLU A 23 12.72 -2.81 2.78
C GLU A 23 11.49 -2.25 2.06
N TYR A 24 11.75 -1.66 0.90
CA TYR A 24 10.73 -1.11 0.01
C TYR A 24 11.06 -1.45 -1.43
N TYR A 25 10.07 -1.99 -2.15
CA TYR A 25 10.16 -2.30 -3.57
C TYR A 25 8.97 -1.70 -4.30
N ARG A 26 9.23 -1.09 -5.46
CA ARG A 26 8.18 -0.59 -6.33
C ARG A 26 8.56 -0.80 -7.78
N TYR A 27 7.67 -1.40 -8.54
CA TYR A 27 7.78 -1.59 -9.97
C TYR A 27 6.60 -0.92 -10.64
N ASN A 28 6.87 -0.07 -11.63
CA ASN A 28 5.85 0.62 -12.41
C ASN A 28 5.99 0.20 -13.87
N PHE A 29 4.89 -0.18 -14.46
CA PHE A 29 4.72 -0.30 -15.90
C PHE A 29 3.73 0.77 -16.35
N SER A 30 4.03 1.48 -17.45
CA SER A 30 3.14 2.47 -18.05
C SER A 30 3.13 2.33 -19.55
N PHE A 31 1.95 2.38 -20.12
CA PHE A 31 1.67 2.39 -21.55
C PHE A 31 0.75 3.57 -21.86
N ARG A 32 1.03 4.30 -22.94
CA ARG A 32 0.13 5.31 -23.49
C ARG A 32 0.23 5.30 -25.01
N ASN A 33 -0.92 5.38 -25.63
CA ASN A 33 -1.03 5.54 -27.07
C ASN A 33 -1.93 6.74 -27.39
N THR A 34 -1.47 7.63 -28.24
CA THR A 34 -2.26 8.72 -28.79
C THR A 34 -2.33 8.59 -30.30
N ALA A 35 -3.52 8.70 -30.85
CA ALA A 35 -3.76 8.56 -32.27
C ALA A 35 -4.66 9.69 -32.79
N LEU A 36 -4.32 10.19 -33.99
CA LEU A 36 -5.13 11.10 -34.78
C LEU A 36 -5.67 10.33 -35.98
N MET A 37 -6.97 10.37 -36.20
CA MET A 37 -7.68 9.63 -37.23
C MET A 37 -8.69 10.55 -37.93
N LEU A 38 -9.23 10.13 -39.07
CA LEU A 38 -10.28 10.84 -39.82
C LEU A 38 -9.86 12.27 -40.18
N ASP A 39 -8.70 12.41 -40.84
CA ASP A 39 -8.12 13.71 -41.23
C ASP A 39 -7.99 14.65 -40.01
N ASP A 40 -7.37 14.12 -38.95
CA ASP A 40 -7.09 14.79 -37.66
C ASP A 40 -8.32 15.24 -36.87
N LYS A 41 -9.54 14.81 -37.24
CA LYS A 41 -10.77 15.14 -36.53
C LYS A 41 -11.04 14.25 -35.32
N LEU A 42 -10.49 13.05 -35.30
CA LEU A 42 -10.68 12.09 -34.20
C LEU A 42 -9.37 11.92 -33.42
N HIS A 43 -9.38 12.37 -32.17
CA HIS A 43 -8.28 12.24 -31.23
C HIS A 43 -8.59 11.12 -30.26
N VAL A 44 -7.72 10.13 -30.20
CA VAL A 44 -7.82 8.99 -29.27
C VAL A 44 -6.59 9.00 -28.36
N ASP A 45 -6.81 8.91 -27.06
CA ASP A 45 -5.76 8.79 -26.03
C ASP A 45 -6.10 7.64 -25.10
N LEU A 46 -5.29 6.60 -25.13
CA LEU A 46 -5.42 5.39 -24.31
C LEU A 46 -4.22 5.26 -23.40
N GLY A 47 -4.45 4.93 -22.14
CA GLY A 47 -3.36 4.67 -21.23
C GLY A 47 -3.67 3.58 -20.24
N ALA A 48 -2.63 2.86 -19.87
CA ALA A 48 -2.64 1.83 -18.85
C ALA A 48 -1.40 1.97 -17.98
N SER A 49 -1.57 1.84 -16.67
CA SER A 49 -0.45 1.77 -15.72
C SER A 49 -0.69 0.65 -14.73
N TYR A 50 0.37 -0.08 -14.41
CA TYR A 50 0.37 -1.12 -13.39
C TYR A 50 1.50 -0.88 -12.42
N VAL A 51 1.18 -0.87 -11.13
CA VAL A 51 2.13 -0.65 -10.03
C VAL A 51 2.07 -1.83 -9.08
N ILE A 52 3.23 -2.41 -8.81
CA ILE A 52 3.42 -3.38 -7.72
C ILE A 52 4.31 -2.70 -6.68
N GLN A 53 3.88 -2.73 -5.44
CA GLN A 53 4.63 -2.21 -4.30
C GLN A 53 4.65 -3.25 -3.19
N ALA A 54 5.80 -3.44 -2.59
CA ALA A 54 5.94 -4.22 -1.37
C ALA A 54 6.84 -3.46 -0.40
N GLU A 55 6.49 -3.50 0.86
CA GLU A 55 7.26 -2.91 1.94
C GLU A 55 7.24 -3.83 3.14
N GLN A 56 8.30 -3.81 3.93
CA GLN A 56 8.42 -4.59 5.14
C GLN A 56 8.97 -3.72 6.27
N ASN A 57 8.33 -3.86 7.44
CA ASN A 57 8.77 -3.28 8.70
C ASN A 57 9.08 -1.78 8.61
N MET A 58 8.21 -1.01 7.94
CA MET A 58 8.30 0.44 7.98
C MET A 58 8.17 0.91 9.43
N ILE A 59 9.12 1.74 9.87
CA ILE A 59 9.21 2.13 11.27
C ILE A 59 7.98 2.92 11.68
N SER A 60 7.35 2.47 12.78
CA SER A 60 6.29 3.23 13.42
C SER A 60 6.82 4.56 13.98
N GLY A 61 6.04 5.63 13.85
CA GLY A 61 6.34 6.92 14.47
C GLY A 61 6.16 6.95 15.99
N GLY A 62 5.57 5.89 16.58
CA GLY A 62 5.36 5.76 18.02
C GLY A 62 6.47 5.00 18.73
N ARG A 63 6.28 4.78 20.05
CA ARG A 63 7.22 3.98 20.85
C ARG A 63 7.06 2.47 20.62
N TYR A 64 5.84 2.03 20.28
CA TYR A 64 5.53 0.62 20.08
C TYR A 64 6.06 0.15 18.73
N PHE A 65 6.65 -1.03 18.70
CA PHE A 65 7.24 -1.61 17.47
C PHE A 65 8.34 -0.76 16.83
N ASN A 66 8.92 0.15 17.60
CA ASN A 66 9.99 1.02 17.15
C ASN A 66 11.30 0.66 17.85
N PRO A 67 12.27 0.06 17.16
CA PRO A 67 13.51 -0.42 17.76
C PRO A 67 14.40 0.71 18.27
N LEU A 68 14.17 1.95 17.85
CA LEU A 68 14.99 3.09 18.26
C LEU A 68 14.73 3.51 19.71
N PHE A 69 13.52 3.32 20.24
CA PHE A 69 13.23 3.68 21.61
C PHE A 69 14.05 2.91 22.63
N PRO A 70 14.02 1.57 22.67
CA PRO A 70 14.87 0.81 23.58
C PRO A 70 16.36 1.01 23.30
N LEU A 71 16.75 1.30 22.05
CA LEU A 71 18.11 1.60 21.68
C LEU A 71 18.62 2.91 22.33
N TYR A 72 17.81 3.99 22.27
CA TYR A 72 18.21 5.28 22.87
C TYR A 72 18.23 5.26 24.41
N LEU A 73 17.47 4.38 25.01
CA LEU A 73 17.39 4.23 26.47
C LEU A 73 18.32 3.12 27.00
N PHE A 74 19.07 2.47 26.13
CA PHE A 74 20.02 1.45 26.52
C PHE A 74 21.10 2.03 27.44
N PRO A 75 21.44 1.36 28.57
CA PRO A 75 22.44 1.84 29.52
C PRO A 75 23.83 1.95 28.89
N ARG A 76 24.47 3.10 28.99
CA ARG A 76 25.77 3.36 28.35
C ARG A 76 26.94 2.54 28.92
N GLY A 77 26.79 1.97 30.09
CA GLY A 77 27.79 1.14 30.74
C GLY A 77 27.74 -0.33 30.37
N GLU A 78 26.73 -0.73 29.60
CA GLU A 78 26.49 -2.12 29.22
C GLU A 78 27.03 -2.45 27.83
N ASP A 79 27.39 -3.71 27.62
CA ASP A 79 27.85 -4.18 26.32
C ASP A 79 26.69 -4.43 25.36
N PHE A 80 26.59 -3.59 24.34
CA PHE A 80 25.55 -3.69 23.33
C PHE A 80 25.63 -4.96 22.47
N GLU A 81 26.78 -5.62 22.39
CA GLU A 81 26.92 -6.89 21.67
C GLU A 81 26.00 -7.98 22.25
N ASN A 82 25.75 -7.97 23.56
CA ASN A 82 24.83 -8.89 24.20
C ASN A 82 23.40 -8.72 23.73
N VAL A 83 22.99 -7.53 23.32
CA VAL A 83 21.64 -7.23 22.79
C VAL A 83 21.40 -7.92 21.45
N LYS A 84 22.45 -8.18 20.68
CA LYS A 84 22.37 -8.91 19.40
C LYS A 84 21.95 -10.36 19.56
N ILE A 85 22.17 -10.93 20.74
CA ILE A 85 21.66 -12.25 21.10
C ILE A 85 20.21 -12.06 21.55
N PHE A 86 19.34 -11.69 20.62
CA PHE A 86 17.98 -11.26 20.91
C PHE A 86 17.01 -12.42 21.21
N GLU A 87 17.43 -13.66 20.98
CA GLU A 87 16.63 -14.85 21.28
C GLU A 87 17.49 -15.98 21.80
N ARG A 88 16.89 -16.81 22.66
CA ARG A 88 17.45 -18.06 23.13
C ARG A 88 16.39 -19.15 23.10
N TYR A 89 16.79 -20.39 22.78
CA TYR A 89 15.89 -21.52 22.83
C TYR A 89 15.45 -21.79 24.28
N ASN A 90 14.15 -21.90 24.47
CA ASN A 90 13.55 -22.22 25.75
C ASN A 90 13.08 -23.67 25.72
N GLU A 91 13.70 -24.54 26.57
CA GLU A 91 13.42 -25.99 26.58
C GLU A 91 12.00 -26.30 27.06
N GLU A 92 11.45 -25.52 27.98
CA GLU A 92 10.10 -25.68 28.48
C GLU A 92 9.05 -25.32 27.43
N ARG A 93 9.24 -24.20 26.74
CA ARG A 93 8.33 -23.69 25.71
C ARG A 93 8.55 -24.34 24.35
N ARG A 94 9.70 -24.95 24.11
CA ARG A 94 10.11 -25.63 22.88
C ARG A 94 10.18 -24.72 21.64
N PHE A 95 10.52 -23.46 21.84
CA PHE A 95 10.80 -22.50 20.76
C PHE A 95 11.72 -21.38 21.25
N PRO A 96 12.36 -20.60 20.35
CA PRO A 96 13.17 -19.44 20.72
C PRO A 96 12.31 -18.35 21.35
N THR A 97 12.69 -17.90 22.53
CA THR A 97 12.05 -16.79 23.26
C THR A 97 12.95 -15.56 23.23
N GLN A 98 12.36 -14.40 23.41
CA GLN A 98 13.09 -13.14 23.49
C GLN A 98 14.12 -13.17 24.62
N ASN A 99 15.35 -12.80 24.32
CA ASN A 99 16.41 -12.57 25.30
C ASN A 99 16.52 -11.06 25.54
N TRP A 100 15.99 -10.60 26.67
CA TRP A 100 16.00 -9.19 27.05
C TRP A 100 16.09 -9.05 28.56
N GLU A 101 17.27 -8.75 29.06
CA GLU A 101 17.57 -8.73 30.49
C GLU A 101 17.08 -7.45 31.20
N TYR A 102 16.80 -6.40 30.42
CA TYR A 102 16.46 -5.08 30.95
C TYR A 102 14.95 -4.94 31.27
N GLY A 103 14.13 -5.93 30.93
CA GLY A 103 12.69 -5.89 31.10
C GLY A 103 12.00 -4.80 30.28
N ASP A 104 10.73 -4.58 30.54
CA ASP A 104 9.92 -3.58 29.83
C ASP A 104 10.11 -2.16 30.36
N GLN A 105 10.82 -1.99 31.48
CA GLN A 105 11.07 -0.73 32.19
C GLN A 105 9.80 0.10 32.47
N GLY A 106 8.63 -0.55 32.56
CA GLY A 106 7.34 0.13 32.68
C GLY A 106 6.90 0.90 31.43
N LEU A 107 7.62 0.77 30.31
CA LEU A 107 7.39 1.47 29.05
C LEU A 107 7.11 0.52 27.89
N SER A 108 6.94 -0.77 28.18
CA SER A 108 6.69 -1.83 27.20
C SER A 108 7.82 -1.99 26.18
N PHE A 109 9.07 -1.90 26.64
CA PHE A 109 10.25 -2.06 25.80
C PHE A 109 10.58 -3.53 25.60
N GLU A 110 11.10 -3.80 24.42
CA GLU A 110 11.57 -5.10 23.97
C GLU A 110 12.97 -4.98 23.39
N ASN A 111 13.64 -6.10 23.22
CA ASN A 111 14.95 -6.10 22.55
C ASN A 111 14.82 -5.49 21.14
N PRO A 112 15.61 -4.46 20.78
CA PRO A 112 15.53 -3.84 19.46
C PRO A 112 15.72 -4.84 18.30
N TYR A 113 16.53 -5.88 18.47
CA TYR A 113 16.71 -6.92 17.47
C TYR A 113 15.53 -7.91 17.42
N TRP A 114 14.82 -8.10 18.55
CA TRP A 114 13.56 -8.84 18.56
C TRP A 114 12.53 -8.12 17.70
N ILE A 115 12.34 -6.83 17.93
CA ILE A 115 11.39 -6.00 17.19
C ILE A 115 11.62 -6.14 15.69
N ILE A 116 12.85 -5.95 15.21
CA ILE A 116 13.13 -5.98 13.76
C ILE A 116 13.12 -7.37 13.12
N ASN A 117 13.21 -8.45 13.91
CA ASN A 117 13.29 -9.81 13.38
C ASN A 117 12.05 -10.66 13.69
N ARG A 118 11.25 -10.30 14.71
CA ARG A 118 10.13 -11.12 15.19
C ARG A 118 8.79 -10.40 15.24
N GLU A 119 8.78 -9.10 15.01
CA GLU A 119 7.59 -8.29 14.83
C GLU A 119 7.54 -7.83 13.38
N MET A 120 6.79 -8.55 12.56
CA MET A 120 6.85 -8.39 11.12
C MET A 120 5.56 -7.79 10.57
N PHE A 121 5.71 -6.76 9.75
CA PHE A 121 4.62 -5.99 9.14
C PHE A 121 4.80 -5.88 7.61
N PRO A 122 4.73 -7.01 6.87
CA PRO A 122 4.80 -6.95 5.43
C PRO A 122 3.50 -6.37 4.84
N THR A 123 3.66 -5.42 3.94
CA THR A 123 2.57 -4.83 3.16
C THR A 123 2.83 -5.03 1.67
N LYS A 124 1.80 -5.44 0.94
CA LYS A 124 1.84 -5.56 -0.53
C LYS A 124 0.69 -4.78 -1.12
N LYS A 125 0.96 -4.05 -2.20
CA LYS A 125 -0.02 -3.28 -2.93
C LYS A 125 0.14 -3.48 -4.43
N SER A 126 -0.97 -3.75 -5.10
CA SER A 126 -1.05 -3.71 -6.55
C SER A 126 -2.10 -2.68 -6.97
N ARG A 127 -1.77 -1.87 -7.97
CA ARG A 127 -2.68 -0.85 -8.50
C ARG A 127 -2.61 -0.86 -10.02
N TYR A 128 -3.75 -0.86 -10.66
CA TYR A 128 -3.83 -0.65 -12.07
C TYR A 128 -4.80 0.49 -12.40
N MET A 129 -4.36 1.34 -13.31
CA MET A 129 -5.08 2.51 -13.78
C MET A 129 -5.24 2.39 -15.28
N LEU A 130 -6.46 2.54 -15.75
CA LEU A 130 -6.79 2.58 -17.16
C LEU A 130 -7.47 3.91 -17.46
N HIS A 131 -7.14 4.51 -18.59
CA HIS A 131 -7.89 5.64 -19.10
C HIS A 131 -8.06 5.56 -20.60
N ALA A 132 -9.19 6.05 -21.05
CA ALA A 132 -9.46 6.30 -22.45
C ALA A 132 -10.11 7.67 -22.60
N ARG A 133 -9.65 8.44 -23.56
CA ARG A 133 -10.24 9.70 -23.99
C ARG A 133 -10.42 9.66 -25.49
N VAL A 134 -11.60 10.03 -25.93
CA VAL A 134 -11.94 10.20 -27.35
C VAL A 134 -12.49 11.60 -27.51
N GLN A 135 -11.93 12.37 -28.44
CA GLN A 135 -12.43 13.68 -28.82
C GLN A 135 -12.69 13.67 -30.32
N TYR A 136 -13.83 14.20 -30.71
CA TYR A 136 -14.21 14.36 -32.11
C TYR A 136 -14.49 15.82 -32.42
N ASP A 137 -13.77 16.38 -33.38
CA ASP A 137 -13.91 17.76 -33.85
C ASP A 137 -14.99 17.77 -34.94
N ILE A 138 -16.24 18.14 -34.55
CA ILE A 138 -17.42 18.18 -35.44
C ILE A 138 -17.27 19.33 -36.43
N PHE A 139 -16.87 20.49 -35.89
CA PHE A 139 -16.59 21.71 -36.63
C PHE A 139 -15.33 22.36 -36.04
N ASP A 140 -14.71 23.29 -36.75
CA ASP A 140 -13.52 24.02 -36.27
C ASP A 140 -13.77 24.77 -34.95
N TRP A 141 -15.02 25.01 -34.62
CA TRP A 141 -15.45 25.71 -33.41
C TRP A 141 -16.17 24.82 -32.36
N LEU A 142 -16.42 23.55 -32.67
CA LEU A 142 -17.15 22.62 -31.80
C LEU A 142 -16.48 21.26 -31.77
N ASN A 143 -16.09 20.80 -30.57
CA ASN A 143 -15.72 19.41 -30.37
C ASN A 143 -16.50 18.78 -29.20
N ILE A 144 -16.62 17.47 -29.26
CA ILE A 144 -17.16 16.64 -28.19
C ILE A 144 -16.05 15.70 -27.73
N ALA A 145 -15.82 15.67 -26.44
CA ALA A 145 -14.86 14.78 -25.81
C ALA A 145 -15.53 13.89 -24.76
N GLY A 146 -15.24 12.60 -24.81
CA GLY A 146 -15.59 11.64 -23.77
C GLY A 146 -14.35 11.08 -23.10
N ARG A 147 -14.41 10.84 -21.79
CA ARG A 147 -13.30 10.27 -21.03
C ARG A 147 -13.82 9.26 -20.01
N VAL A 148 -13.11 8.14 -19.91
CA VAL A 148 -13.32 7.13 -18.86
C VAL A 148 -12.01 6.86 -18.14
N ARG A 149 -12.07 6.66 -16.83
CA ARG A 149 -10.96 6.25 -15.99
C ARG A 149 -11.39 5.15 -15.05
N LEU A 150 -10.54 4.16 -14.89
CA LEU A 150 -10.68 3.10 -13.91
C LEU A 150 -9.40 3.03 -13.11
N ASP A 151 -9.51 3.11 -11.79
CA ASP A 151 -8.41 2.95 -10.84
C ASP A 151 -8.79 1.86 -9.84
N LYS A 152 -8.01 0.79 -9.81
CA LYS A 152 -8.21 -0.30 -8.83
C LYS A 152 -6.95 -0.55 -8.06
N THR A 153 -7.09 -0.57 -6.74
CA THR A 153 -6.01 -0.90 -5.81
C THR A 153 -6.43 -2.10 -4.95
N HIS A 154 -5.52 -3.05 -4.82
CA HIS A 154 -5.61 -4.12 -3.84
C HIS A 154 -4.38 -4.05 -2.95
N SER A 155 -4.58 -3.95 -1.64
CA SER A 155 -3.51 -3.99 -0.64
C SER A 155 -3.75 -5.10 0.37
N THR A 156 -2.67 -5.75 0.76
CA THR A 156 -2.63 -6.76 1.83
C THR A 156 -1.62 -6.32 2.86
N GLU A 157 -2.05 -6.22 4.11
CA GLU A 157 -1.22 -5.91 5.27
C GLU A 157 -1.25 -7.10 6.22
N GLU A 158 -0.12 -7.71 6.47
CA GLU A 158 0.01 -8.76 7.46
C GLU A 158 0.72 -8.22 8.71
N ARG A 159 0.30 -8.70 9.87
CA ARG A 159 0.97 -8.46 11.15
C ARG A 159 1.27 -9.80 11.79
N LYS A 160 2.55 -10.08 11.99
CA LYS A 160 3.04 -11.33 12.55
C LYS A 160 3.87 -11.01 13.79
N LEU A 161 3.31 -11.21 14.97
CA LEU A 161 4.02 -11.05 16.24
C LEU A 161 4.33 -12.42 16.82
N HIS A 162 5.63 -12.71 16.98
CA HIS A 162 6.07 -14.00 17.46
C HIS A 162 5.74 -14.20 18.94
N ALA A 163 5.62 -15.45 19.34
CA ALA A 163 5.54 -15.87 20.72
C ALA A 163 6.76 -15.35 21.49
N SER A 164 6.57 -14.82 22.68
CA SER A 164 7.53 -14.07 23.50
C SER A 164 7.64 -12.56 23.22
N THR A 165 6.97 -12.03 22.18
CA THR A 165 6.60 -10.62 22.15
C THR A 165 5.68 -10.32 23.33
N LEU A 166 5.75 -9.14 23.92
CA LEU A 166 4.96 -8.74 25.08
C LEU A 166 3.47 -9.06 24.88
N GLU A 167 2.87 -9.70 25.86
CA GLU A 167 1.44 -10.08 25.81
C GLU A 167 0.51 -8.89 25.70
N LEU A 168 0.96 -7.69 26.09
CA LEU A 168 0.27 -6.44 25.82
C LEU A 168 -0.04 -6.25 24.32
N TYR A 169 0.85 -6.72 23.44
CA TYR A 169 0.71 -6.57 21.98
C TYR A 169 0.03 -7.77 21.32
N THR A 170 0.33 -8.95 21.81
CA THR A 170 -0.15 -10.21 21.20
C THR A 170 -1.46 -10.69 21.80
N GLY A 171 -1.75 -10.32 23.05
CA GLY A 171 -2.83 -10.88 23.85
C GLY A 171 -2.69 -12.38 24.14
N SER A 172 -1.55 -13.00 23.79
CA SER A 172 -1.29 -14.43 23.90
C SER A 172 0.20 -14.70 24.02
N SER A 173 0.57 -15.68 24.85
CA SER A 173 1.94 -16.18 24.96
C SER A 173 2.42 -16.95 23.72
N LYS A 174 1.54 -17.20 22.74
CA LYS A 174 1.83 -17.95 21.51
C LYS A 174 2.04 -17.05 20.29
N GLY A 175 1.85 -15.73 20.44
CA GLY A 175 1.94 -14.74 19.38
C GLY A 175 0.58 -14.32 18.83
N SER A 176 0.59 -13.47 17.81
CA SER A 176 -0.62 -13.04 17.11
C SER A 176 -0.42 -12.94 15.62
N TYR A 177 -1.51 -13.09 14.88
CA TYR A 177 -1.53 -12.96 13.43
C TYR A 177 -2.77 -12.19 12.98
N THR A 178 -2.55 -11.16 12.19
CA THR A 178 -3.64 -10.40 11.55
C THR A 178 -3.33 -10.27 10.06
N ASN A 179 -4.37 -10.43 9.26
CA ASN A 179 -4.34 -10.18 7.82
C ASN A 179 -5.47 -9.21 7.46
N LYS A 180 -5.10 -8.07 6.90
CA LYS A 180 -6.02 -7.07 6.40
C LYS A 180 -5.90 -6.97 4.89
N GLU A 181 -7.02 -7.11 4.20
CA GLU A 181 -7.12 -6.90 2.77
C GLU A 181 -8.03 -5.71 2.48
N GLU A 182 -7.60 -4.84 1.60
CA GLU A 182 -8.36 -3.68 1.17
C GLU A 182 -8.42 -3.62 -0.35
N PHE A 183 -9.63 -3.50 -0.86
CA PHE A 183 -9.96 -3.33 -2.26
C PHE A 183 -10.56 -1.95 -2.46
N TYR A 184 -9.92 -1.14 -3.28
CA TYR A 184 -10.41 0.17 -3.69
C TYR A 184 -10.63 0.18 -5.19
N THR A 185 -11.80 0.69 -5.60
CA THR A 185 -12.12 0.90 -7.02
C THR A 185 -12.72 2.29 -7.18
N GLN A 186 -12.16 3.05 -8.12
CA GLN A 186 -12.71 4.33 -8.56
C GLN A 186 -13.03 4.23 -10.04
N THR A 187 -14.25 4.58 -10.41
CA THR A 187 -14.68 4.70 -11.79
C THR A 187 -15.12 6.13 -12.05
N TYR A 188 -14.58 6.71 -13.11
CA TYR A 188 -14.92 8.06 -13.54
C TYR A 188 -15.23 8.07 -15.02
N ALA A 189 -16.30 8.77 -15.40
CA ALA A 189 -16.64 9.03 -16.79
C ALA A 189 -17.15 10.46 -16.97
N ASP A 190 -16.81 11.11 -18.06
CA ASP A 190 -17.35 12.40 -18.43
C ASP A 190 -17.56 12.51 -19.95
N VAL A 191 -18.48 13.40 -20.30
CA VAL A 191 -18.67 13.86 -21.68
C VAL A 191 -18.79 15.38 -21.66
N MET A 192 -18.06 16.05 -22.55
CA MET A 192 -17.99 17.50 -22.63
C MET A 192 -18.07 17.98 -24.07
N ALA A 193 -18.92 18.96 -24.34
CA ALA A 193 -18.95 19.74 -25.56
C ALA A 193 -18.20 21.06 -25.34
N ASN A 194 -17.22 21.33 -26.16
CA ASN A 194 -16.42 22.54 -26.11
C ASN A 194 -16.72 23.39 -27.34
N ILE A 195 -17.14 24.63 -27.11
CA ILE A 195 -17.51 25.61 -28.12
C ILE A 195 -16.48 26.74 -28.06
N ASN A 196 -15.88 27.07 -29.21
CA ASN A 196 -15.00 28.22 -29.35
C ASN A 196 -15.25 28.85 -30.69
N LYS A 197 -16.18 29.78 -30.71
CA LYS A 197 -16.64 30.42 -31.97
C LYS A 197 -16.41 31.93 -31.96
N ARG A 198 -15.78 32.39 -33.03
CA ARG A 198 -15.62 33.83 -33.29
C ARG A 198 -16.70 34.29 -34.28
N PHE A 199 -17.32 35.42 -33.93
CA PHE A 199 -18.35 36.09 -34.73
C PHE A 199 -17.78 37.43 -35.21
N GLY A 200 -17.38 37.48 -36.49
CA GLY A 200 -16.72 38.65 -37.02
C GLY A 200 -15.36 38.94 -36.38
N THR A 201 -15.01 40.22 -36.25
CA THR A 201 -13.76 40.66 -35.62
C THR A 201 -13.90 40.96 -34.13
N ASP A 202 -15.12 41.21 -33.62
CA ASP A 202 -15.36 41.86 -32.36
C ASP A 202 -15.89 40.92 -31.25
N PHE A 203 -16.46 39.79 -31.62
CA PHE A 203 -17.06 38.87 -30.64
C PHE A 203 -16.49 37.45 -30.73
N SER A 204 -16.18 36.89 -29.55
CA SER A 204 -15.83 35.49 -29.42
C SER A 204 -16.64 34.85 -28.30
N LEU A 205 -17.14 33.65 -28.54
CA LEU A 205 -17.83 32.84 -27.53
C LEU A 205 -16.98 31.60 -27.22
N THR A 206 -16.60 31.43 -25.95
CA THR A 206 -16.02 30.20 -25.42
C THR A 206 -16.96 29.65 -24.38
N ALA A 207 -17.45 28.43 -24.57
CA ALA A 207 -18.35 27.75 -23.61
C ALA A 207 -18.00 26.28 -23.54
N ASN A 208 -18.15 25.69 -22.35
CA ASN A 208 -18.01 24.26 -22.10
C ASN A 208 -19.27 23.77 -21.40
N VAL A 209 -19.87 22.72 -21.93
CA VAL A 209 -21.06 22.08 -21.35
C VAL A 209 -20.80 20.59 -21.27
N GLY A 210 -21.05 19.99 -20.13
CA GLY A 210 -20.81 18.57 -19.94
C GLY A 210 -21.43 18.01 -18.69
N GLY A 211 -21.28 16.71 -18.54
CA GLY A 211 -21.69 15.96 -17.37
C GLY A 211 -20.63 14.93 -17.00
N SER A 212 -20.53 14.60 -15.72
CA SER A 212 -19.62 13.60 -15.20
C SER A 212 -20.32 12.66 -14.25
N PHE A 213 -19.78 11.46 -14.18
CA PHE A 213 -20.13 10.42 -13.22
C PHE A 213 -18.88 9.96 -12.52
N GLU A 214 -18.94 9.80 -11.20
CA GLU A 214 -17.87 9.25 -10.40
C GLU A 214 -18.43 8.32 -9.33
N ASP A 215 -17.80 7.15 -9.20
CA ASP A 215 -18.14 6.15 -8.20
C ASP A 215 -16.88 5.67 -7.49
N HIS A 216 -17.00 5.53 -6.16
CA HIS A 216 -15.95 5.02 -5.29
C HIS A 216 -16.48 3.82 -4.50
N TYR A 217 -15.77 2.71 -4.60
CA TYR A 217 -16.05 1.51 -3.84
C TYR A 217 -14.85 1.10 -3.04
N THR A 218 -15.03 0.94 -1.74
CA THR A 218 -14.00 0.40 -0.83
C THR A 218 -14.57 -0.79 -0.07
N ARG A 219 -13.81 -1.88 -0.07
CA ARG A 219 -14.08 -3.06 0.75
C ARG A 219 -12.83 -3.38 1.55
N SER A 220 -12.98 -3.51 2.87
CA SER A 220 -11.90 -3.96 3.76
C SER A 220 -12.33 -5.25 4.46
N ILE A 221 -11.39 -6.18 4.55
CA ILE A 221 -11.52 -7.44 5.29
C ILE A 221 -10.36 -7.46 6.27
N ASP A 222 -10.66 -7.46 7.56
CA ASP A 222 -9.66 -7.55 8.62
C ASP A 222 -9.95 -8.80 9.45
N VAL A 223 -9.03 -9.75 9.42
CA VAL A 223 -9.17 -11.04 10.09
C VAL A 223 -7.89 -11.37 10.83
N GLY A 224 -8.03 -11.90 12.03
CA GLY A 224 -6.88 -12.29 12.82
C GLY A 224 -7.11 -12.13 14.31
N GLY A 225 -6.04 -12.28 15.06
CA GLY A 225 -6.03 -12.18 16.51
C GLY A 225 -4.95 -13.03 17.15
N LYS A 226 -5.19 -13.47 18.37
CA LYS A 226 -4.29 -14.31 19.16
C LYS A 226 -4.10 -15.69 18.53
N LEU A 227 -2.89 -16.21 18.54
CA LEU A 227 -2.63 -17.60 18.17
C LEU A 227 -3.05 -18.53 19.33
N MET A 228 -3.81 -19.59 18.99
CA MET A 228 -4.43 -20.47 19.99
C MET A 228 -3.59 -21.69 20.35
N THR A 229 -3.17 -22.43 19.34
CA THR A 229 -2.68 -23.81 19.54
C THR A 229 -1.17 -23.91 19.34
N VAL A 230 -0.68 -23.54 18.19
CA VAL A 230 0.72 -23.69 17.82
C VAL A 230 1.43 -22.33 17.85
N PRO A 231 2.46 -22.14 18.69
CA PRO A 231 3.22 -20.91 18.70
C PRO A 231 3.85 -20.62 17.33
N ASN A 232 3.82 -19.36 16.92
CA ASN A 232 4.45 -18.88 15.68
C ASN A 232 3.90 -19.49 14.37
N LEU A 233 2.80 -20.24 14.41
CA LEU A 233 2.11 -20.69 13.21
C LEU A 233 1.11 -19.59 12.76
N PHE A 234 1.56 -18.71 11.88
CA PHE A 234 0.79 -17.58 11.36
C PHE A 234 -0.19 -18.04 10.27
N SER A 235 -1.29 -18.62 10.72
CA SER A 235 -2.39 -19.10 9.90
C SER A 235 -3.72 -18.72 10.54
N LEU A 236 -4.70 -18.32 9.74
CA LEU A 236 -6.05 -18.03 10.25
C LEU A 236 -6.70 -19.22 10.95
N ALA A 237 -6.34 -20.45 10.57
CA ALA A 237 -6.82 -21.67 11.24
C ALA A 237 -6.28 -21.82 12.67
N ASN A 238 -5.21 -21.10 13.03
CA ASN A 238 -4.60 -21.09 14.35
C ASN A 238 -4.94 -19.84 15.18
N VAL A 239 -5.80 -18.97 14.66
CA VAL A 239 -6.26 -17.76 15.34
C VAL A 239 -7.48 -18.07 16.19
N GLU A 240 -7.58 -17.46 17.38
CA GLU A 240 -8.76 -17.55 18.23
C GLU A 240 -9.97 -17.01 17.45
N PRO A 241 -11.06 -17.80 17.34
CA PRO A 241 -12.26 -17.31 16.68
C PRO A 241 -12.72 -16.02 17.34
N ALA A 242 -12.92 -14.97 16.55
CA ALA A 242 -13.49 -13.76 17.09
C ALA A 242 -14.82 -14.11 17.76
N SER A 243 -14.99 -13.77 19.03
CA SER A 243 -16.28 -13.80 19.70
C SER A 243 -17.11 -12.67 19.09
N GLY A 244 -17.57 -12.89 17.84
CA GLY A 244 -18.17 -11.85 17.05
C GLY A 244 -19.60 -11.58 17.48
N LYS A 245 -19.87 -10.40 17.97
CA LYS A 245 -21.13 -9.73 17.61
C LYS A 245 -21.04 -9.46 16.11
N ARG A 246 -21.91 -10.12 15.33
CA ARG A 246 -22.31 -9.61 14.02
C ARG A 246 -23.32 -8.50 14.31
N ASP A 247 -22.92 -7.28 14.08
CA ASP A 247 -23.85 -6.18 13.89
C ASP A 247 -24.32 -6.18 12.44
#